data_daffff659aa3c11b7c3b028f652c3bce
#
_entry.id   daffff659aa3c11b7c3b028f652c3bce
#
_cell.length_a   1.000
_cell.length_b   1.000
_cell.length_c   1.000
_cell.angle_alpha   90.00
_cell.angle_beta   90.00
_cell.angle_gamma   90.00
#
_symmetry.space_group_name_H-M   'P 1'
#
loop_
_entity.id
_entity.type
_entity.pdbx_description
1 polymer ?
#
loop_
_entity_poly.entity_id
_entity_poly.type
_entity_poly.pdbx_seq_one_letter_code
_entity_poly.pdbx_strand_id
1 'polypeptide(L)'
;MMISDETGEGKMTVHQILPGIMICFTDMHMEQCMSEFELNSGQKVLCIDHCREGRIEMGNQPGIFSIMQENELRVDDRKHHKGMAYYPLRHYHGVSIFLEVHAAQKSLDEMFHGFYIDLKPYYDKTQMEKIRAIHEQITSNLQERVTIEELSKQYDMPATSMKNVFQKFFNIVSVLILFNLAISTPHLIEHMFAV
;
A
#
# COMPACT_ATOMS: atom_id res chain seq x y z
N MET A 1 15.56 0.17 9.81
CA MET A 1 16.92 -0.37 9.57
C MET A 1 17.79 0.78 9.11
N MET A 2 18.94 0.98 9.74
CA MET A 2 19.94 1.95 9.29
C MET A 2 20.98 1.25 8.46
N ILE A 3 21.43 1.88 7.40
CA ILE A 3 22.49 1.42 6.48
C ILE A 3 23.52 2.52 6.41
N SER A 4 24.78 2.20 6.58
CA SER A 4 25.86 3.18 6.44
C SER A 4 27.13 2.50 5.96
N ASP A 5 27.87 3.17 5.09
CA ASP A 5 29.19 2.80 4.61
C ASP A 5 30.03 4.05 4.31
N GLU A 6 31.16 3.89 3.65
CA GLU A 6 32.04 5.00 3.26
C GLU A 6 31.45 5.94 2.21
N THR A 7 30.33 5.54 1.54
CA THR A 7 29.66 6.35 0.52
C THR A 7 28.53 7.22 1.09
N GLY A 8 28.07 6.93 2.32
CA GLY A 8 27.03 7.69 2.97
C GLY A 8 26.19 6.87 3.95
N GLU A 9 24.97 7.33 4.18
CA GLU A 9 24.02 6.69 5.09
C GLU A 9 22.61 6.64 4.50
N GLY A 10 21.81 5.72 5.02
CA GLY A 10 20.41 5.59 4.64
C GLY A 10 19.56 4.93 5.71
N LYS A 11 18.26 5.10 5.58
CA LYS A 11 17.26 4.53 6.48
C LYS A 11 16.14 3.86 5.71
N MET A 12 15.80 2.65 6.13
CA MET A 12 14.59 1.97 5.68
C MET A 12 13.68 1.72 6.89
N THR A 13 12.42 2.16 6.79
CA THR A 13 11.42 1.96 7.83
C THR A 13 10.31 1.10 7.27
N VAL A 14 10.10 -0.08 7.85
CA VAL A 14 9.08 -1.04 7.41
C VAL A 14 7.97 -1.10 8.44
N HIS A 15 6.74 -0.95 7.98
CA HIS A 15 5.53 -1.11 8.79
C HIS A 15 4.71 -2.26 8.23
N GLN A 16 4.39 -3.22 9.08
CA GLN A 16 3.43 -4.26 8.75
C GLN A 16 2.01 -3.71 9.02
N ILE A 17 1.21 -3.61 7.97
CA ILE A 17 -0.17 -3.08 8.05
C ILE A 17 -1.14 -4.21 8.38
N LEU A 18 -1.01 -5.33 7.67
CA LEU A 18 -1.75 -6.58 7.88
C LEU A 18 -0.83 -7.76 7.57
N PRO A 19 -1.16 -8.97 8.00
CA PRO A 19 -0.46 -10.15 7.51
C PRO A 19 -0.40 -10.15 5.98
N GLY A 20 0.80 -10.23 5.42
CA GLY A 20 1.04 -10.17 3.98
C GLY A 20 1.05 -8.77 3.36
N ILE A 21 0.82 -7.69 4.12
CA ILE A 21 0.83 -6.32 3.60
C ILE A 21 1.81 -5.48 4.41
N MET A 22 2.85 -4.95 3.75
CA MET A 22 3.87 -4.11 4.36
C MET A 22 4.08 -2.84 3.54
N ILE A 23 4.38 -1.73 4.23
CA ILE A 23 4.84 -0.49 3.62
C ILE A 23 6.29 -0.24 4.07
N CYS A 24 7.14 0.13 3.14
CA CYS A 24 8.52 0.49 3.38
C CYS A 24 8.78 1.92 2.91
N PHE A 25 9.30 2.74 3.80
CA PHE A 25 9.83 4.06 3.48
C PHE A 25 11.35 3.95 3.38
N THR A 26 11.89 4.40 2.27
CA THR A 26 13.32 4.38 1.98
C THR A 26 13.83 5.81 1.85
N ASP A 27 14.88 6.13 2.60
CA ASP A 27 15.55 7.41 2.61
C ASP A 27 17.07 7.15 2.55
N MET A 28 17.70 7.43 1.40
CA MET A 28 19.10 7.13 1.13
C MET A 28 19.86 8.40 0.76
N HIS A 29 20.97 8.64 1.45
CA HIS A 29 21.94 9.70 1.21
C HIS A 29 23.36 9.07 1.04
N MET A 30 23.49 8.24 0.01
CA MET A 30 24.70 7.47 -0.28
C MET A 30 24.82 7.20 -1.77
N GLU A 31 25.95 6.70 -2.23
CA GLU A 31 26.16 6.38 -3.65
C GLU A 31 25.62 5.00 -4.01
N GLN A 32 25.74 4.04 -3.10
CA GLN A 32 25.36 2.65 -3.34
C GLN A 32 25.11 1.89 -2.04
N CYS A 33 24.35 0.81 -2.11
CA CYS A 33 24.28 -0.17 -1.04
C CYS A 33 23.98 -1.57 -1.59
N MET A 34 24.25 -2.58 -0.78
CA MET A 34 23.83 -3.95 -1.07
C MET A 34 22.31 -4.05 -0.95
N SER A 35 21.65 -4.51 -2.00
CA SER A 35 20.23 -4.81 -2.02
C SER A 35 20.02 -6.32 -2.12
N GLU A 36 19.33 -6.87 -1.14
CA GLU A 36 19.06 -8.30 -1.08
C GLU A 36 17.56 -8.51 -0.71
N PHE A 37 16.92 -9.41 -1.43
CA PHE A 37 15.54 -9.79 -1.17
C PHE A 37 15.39 -11.30 -1.38
N GLU A 38 14.98 -11.99 -0.34
CA GLU A 38 14.78 -13.43 -0.36
C GLU A 38 13.29 -13.79 -0.26
N LEU A 39 12.90 -14.76 -1.06
CA LEU A 39 11.56 -15.34 -1.06
C LEU A 39 11.63 -16.81 -0.66
N ASN A 40 10.71 -17.22 0.21
CA ASN A 40 10.51 -18.63 0.47
C ASN A 40 9.90 -19.33 -0.76
N SER A 41 10.13 -20.64 -0.87
CA SER A 41 9.56 -21.43 -1.97
C SER A 41 8.04 -21.30 -2.01
N GLY A 42 7.52 -20.94 -3.17
CA GLY A 42 6.08 -20.77 -3.41
C GLY A 42 5.49 -19.41 -3.02
N GLN A 43 6.26 -18.53 -2.35
CA GLN A 43 5.80 -17.15 -2.11
C GLN A 43 5.73 -16.35 -3.40
N LYS A 44 4.67 -15.56 -3.51
CA LYS A 44 4.50 -14.53 -4.55
C LYS A 44 4.32 -13.20 -3.87
N VAL A 45 5.20 -12.25 -4.17
CA VAL A 45 5.16 -10.90 -3.63
C VAL A 45 5.03 -9.91 -4.77
N LEU A 46 3.90 -9.21 -4.80
CA LEU A 46 3.72 -8.05 -5.66
C LEU A 46 4.34 -6.84 -4.95
N CYS A 47 5.12 -6.06 -5.67
CA CYS A 47 5.71 -4.83 -5.18
C CYS A 47 5.18 -3.64 -5.97
N ILE A 48 4.78 -2.60 -5.25
CA ILE A 48 4.41 -1.30 -5.82
C ILE A 48 5.44 -0.31 -5.30
N ASP A 49 6.33 0.12 -6.17
CA ASP A 49 7.40 1.08 -5.87
C ASP A 49 7.05 2.46 -6.42
N HIS A 50 7.21 3.49 -5.61
CA HIS A 50 7.12 4.89 -6.02
C HIS A 50 8.39 5.63 -5.63
N CYS A 51 9.09 6.15 -6.64
CA CYS A 51 10.22 7.07 -6.46
C CYS A 51 9.68 8.48 -6.27
N ARG A 52 9.83 9.03 -5.07
CA ARG A 52 9.37 10.39 -4.73
C ARG A 52 10.37 11.44 -5.14
N GLU A 53 11.63 11.17 -4.84
CA GLU A 53 12.73 12.08 -5.11
C GLU A 53 13.98 11.25 -5.46
N GLY A 54 14.79 11.80 -6.34
CA GLY A 54 16.06 11.21 -6.71
C GLY A 54 15.96 10.13 -7.79
N ARG A 55 16.86 9.16 -7.72
CA ARG A 55 16.97 8.08 -8.71
C ARG A 55 17.61 6.86 -8.07
N ILE A 56 17.08 5.68 -8.42
CA ILE A 56 17.69 4.39 -8.07
C ILE A 56 17.97 3.57 -9.33
N GLU A 57 19.11 2.92 -9.36
CA GLU A 57 19.50 1.95 -10.39
C GLU A 57 19.84 0.63 -9.70
N MET A 58 19.15 -0.44 -10.06
CA MET A 58 19.39 -1.77 -9.51
C MET A 58 19.97 -2.68 -10.59
N GLY A 59 21.15 -3.21 -10.32
CA GLY A 59 21.81 -4.20 -11.17
C GLY A 59 21.20 -5.57 -10.95
N ASN A 60 20.36 -6.04 -11.88
CA ASN A 60 19.75 -7.36 -11.80
C ASN A 60 20.61 -8.45 -12.47
N GLN A 61 21.47 -8.08 -13.43
CA GLN A 61 22.42 -8.92 -14.15
C GLN A 61 23.58 -8.05 -14.65
N PRO A 62 24.76 -8.62 -14.98
CA PRO A 62 25.85 -7.84 -15.54
C PRO A 62 25.42 -7.03 -16.77
N GLY A 63 25.48 -5.70 -16.66
CA GLY A 63 25.12 -4.78 -17.74
C GLY A 63 23.65 -4.48 -17.91
N ILE A 64 22.76 -5.06 -17.08
CA ILE A 64 21.31 -4.76 -17.11
C ILE A 64 20.92 -4.07 -15.81
N PHE A 65 20.51 -2.82 -15.91
CA PHE A 65 20.02 -2.02 -14.79
C PHE A 65 18.52 -1.78 -14.92
N SER A 66 17.80 -1.98 -13.83
CA SER A 66 16.46 -1.47 -13.65
C SER A 66 16.58 -0.08 -13.07
N ILE A 67 16.06 0.91 -13.76
CA ILE A 67 16.15 2.33 -13.37
C ILE A 67 14.76 2.79 -12.95
N MET A 68 14.69 3.58 -11.89
CA MET A 68 13.48 4.29 -11.48
C MET A 68 13.85 5.73 -11.11
N GLN A 69 13.10 6.70 -11.66
CA GLN A 69 13.32 8.13 -11.51
C GLN A 69 12.19 8.78 -10.73
N GLU A 70 12.43 10.02 -10.34
CA GLU A 70 11.46 10.84 -9.62
C GLU A 70 10.07 10.85 -10.28
N ASN A 71 9.03 10.70 -9.46
CA ASN A 71 7.63 10.58 -9.86
C ASN A 71 7.26 9.33 -10.67
N GLU A 72 8.17 8.38 -10.84
CA GLU A 72 7.83 7.09 -11.44
C GLU A 72 7.20 6.15 -10.42
N LEU A 73 6.17 5.44 -10.89
CA LEU A 73 5.53 4.34 -10.16
C LEU A 73 5.72 3.06 -10.97
N ARG A 74 6.16 2.01 -10.30
CA ARG A 74 6.36 0.69 -10.89
C ARG A 74 5.61 -0.36 -10.10
N VAL A 75 4.98 -1.29 -10.80
CA VAL A 75 4.35 -2.48 -10.22
C VAL A 75 5.04 -3.69 -10.82
N ASP A 76 5.63 -4.50 -9.98
CA ASP A 76 6.31 -5.72 -10.43
C ASP A 76 6.08 -6.92 -9.50
N ASP A 77 6.35 -8.10 -10.05
CA ASP A 77 6.44 -9.35 -9.30
C ASP A 77 7.85 -9.42 -8.68
N ARG A 78 7.93 -9.18 -7.36
CA ARG A 78 9.22 -9.15 -6.67
C ARG A 78 9.86 -10.54 -6.66
N LYS A 79 11.01 -10.64 -7.29
CA LYS A 79 11.80 -11.86 -7.36
C LYS A 79 12.94 -11.82 -6.36
N HIS A 80 13.39 -13.02 -6.00
CA HIS A 80 14.66 -13.16 -5.29
C HIS A 80 15.76 -12.43 -6.05
N HIS A 81 16.49 -11.55 -5.39
CA HIS A 81 17.66 -10.88 -5.94
C HIS A 81 18.70 -10.59 -4.87
N LYS A 82 19.93 -10.50 -5.32
CA LYS A 82 21.07 -10.01 -4.57
C LYS A 82 21.95 -9.21 -5.51
N GLY A 83 22.14 -7.94 -5.23
CA GLY A 83 22.92 -7.06 -6.08
C GLY A 83 23.16 -5.70 -5.45
N MET A 84 23.75 -4.82 -6.23
CA MET A 84 23.98 -3.44 -5.79
C MET A 84 22.83 -2.54 -6.25
N ALA A 85 22.34 -1.72 -5.34
CA ALA A 85 21.54 -0.55 -5.64
C ALA A 85 22.46 0.67 -5.69
N TYR A 86 22.34 1.47 -6.75
CA TYR A 86 23.10 2.69 -6.97
C TYR A 86 22.17 3.90 -6.90
N TYR A 87 22.64 4.97 -6.29
CA TYR A 87 21.95 6.23 -6.16
C TYR A 87 22.77 7.35 -6.83
N PRO A 88 22.65 7.53 -8.16
CA PRO A 88 23.51 8.45 -8.92
C PRO A 88 23.47 9.90 -8.46
N LEU A 89 22.38 10.32 -7.84
CA LEU A 89 22.21 11.65 -7.28
C LEU A 89 22.60 11.73 -5.79
N ARG A 90 23.13 10.65 -5.21
CA ARG A 90 23.43 10.50 -3.78
C ARG A 90 22.22 10.78 -2.88
N HIS A 91 21.04 10.69 -3.44
CA HIS A 91 19.77 10.98 -2.80
C HIS A 91 18.66 10.15 -3.43
N TYR A 92 17.87 9.48 -2.60
CA TYR A 92 16.70 8.73 -3.03
C TYR A 92 15.67 8.64 -1.90
N HIS A 93 14.48 9.17 -2.16
CA HIS A 93 13.31 8.92 -1.32
C HIS A 93 12.30 8.06 -2.07
N GLY A 94 11.92 6.94 -1.48
CA GLY A 94 10.97 6.02 -2.07
C GLY A 94 9.98 5.45 -1.08
N VAL A 95 8.84 5.02 -1.60
CA VAL A 95 7.83 4.25 -0.88
C VAL A 95 7.59 2.95 -1.63
N SER A 96 7.68 1.83 -0.94
CA SER A 96 7.40 0.51 -1.50
C SER A 96 6.28 -0.15 -0.71
N ILE A 97 5.33 -0.75 -1.41
CA ILE A 97 4.28 -1.56 -0.81
C ILE A 97 4.51 -3.00 -1.26
N PHE A 98 4.64 -3.91 -0.31
CA PHE A 98 4.82 -5.33 -0.54
C PHE A 98 3.55 -6.08 -0.18
N LEU A 99 3.06 -6.87 -1.12
CA LEU A 99 1.88 -7.72 -0.98
C LEU A 99 2.30 -9.18 -1.16
N GLU A 100 2.39 -9.92 -0.06
CA GLU A 100 2.45 -11.38 -0.18
C GLU A 100 1.05 -11.86 -0.53
N VAL A 101 0.87 -12.35 -1.76
CA VAL A 101 -0.46 -12.49 -2.41
C VAL A 101 -1.43 -13.35 -1.60
N HIS A 102 -0.97 -14.48 -1.08
CA HIS A 102 -1.85 -15.41 -0.35
C HIS A 102 -2.24 -14.89 1.04
N ALA A 103 -1.26 -14.37 1.80
CA ALA A 103 -1.53 -13.85 3.13
C ALA A 103 -2.32 -12.54 3.07
N ALA A 104 -2.04 -11.67 2.10
CA ALA A 104 -2.79 -10.43 1.88
C ALA A 104 -4.25 -10.73 1.52
N GLN A 105 -4.51 -11.65 0.57
CA GLN A 105 -5.86 -12.06 0.20
C GLN A 105 -6.62 -12.59 1.42
N LYS A 106 -6.01 -13.52 2.17
CA LYS A 106 -6.61 -14.07 3.38
C LYS A 106 -6.96 -12.99 4.41
N SER A 107 -6.05 -12.05 4.66
CA SER A 107 -6.26 -10.96 5.61
C SER A 107 -7.40 -10.04 5.20
N LEU A 108 -7.50 -9.72 3.91
CA LEU A 108 -8.59 -8.92 3.37
C LEU A 108 -9.92 -9.67 3.45
N ASP A 109 -9.97 -10.96 3.10
CA ASP A 109 -11.17 -11.79 3.19
C ASP A 109 -11.68 -11.89 4.64
N GLU A 110 -10.79 -12.11 5.61
CA GLU A 110 -11.13 -12.15 7.03
C GLU A 110 -11.67 -10.80 7.52
N MET A 111 -11.05 -9.70 7.10
CA MET A 111 -11.48 -8.34 7.45
C MET A 111 -12.87 -8.03 6.88
N PHE A 112 -13.12 -8.34 5.62
CA PHE A 112 -14.43 -8.14 4.98
C PHE A 112 -15.50 -9.06 5.58
N HIS A 113 -15.14 -10.30 5.88
CA HIS A 113 -16.05 -11.22 6.55
C HIS A 113 -16.47 -10.70 7.94
N GLY A 114 -15.52 -10.25 8.74
CA GLY A 114 -15.78 -9.62 10.05
C GLY A 114 -16.68 -8.40 9.94
N PHE A 115 -16.42 -7.53 8.96
CA PHE A 115 -17.25 -6.36 8.68
C PHE A 115 -18.72 -6.72 8.44
N TYR A 116 -19.00 -7.73 7.60
CA TYR A 116 -20.37 -8.13 7.31
C TYR A 116 -21.05 -8.83 8.50
N ILE A 117 -20.31 -9.59 9.30
CA ILE A 117 -20.85 -10.19 10.54
C ILE A 117 -21.24 -9.08 11.52
N ASP A 118 -20.41 -8.07 11.71
CA ASP A 118 -20.68 -6.94 12.61
C ASP A 118 -21.88 -6.10 12.20
N LEU A 119 -22.20 -6.03 10.92
CA LEU A 119 -23.33 -5.27 10.41
C LEU A 119 -24.65 -6.04 10.45
N LYS A 120 -24.61 -7.36 10.31
CA LYS A 120 -25.78 -8.23 10.19
C LYS A 120 -26.84 -8.06 11.30
N PRO A 121 -26.50 -7.83 12.58
CA PRO A 121 -27.48 -7.58 13.63
C PRO A 121 -28.25 -6.26 13.49
N TYR A 122 -27.75 -5.29 12.73
CA TYR A 122 -28.29 -3.93 12.63
C TYR A 122 -29.01 -3.66 11.32
N TYR A 123 -28.87 -4.52 10.31
CA TYR A 123 -29.38 -4.31 8.97
C TYR A 123 -30.09 -5.56 8.47
N ASP A 124 -31.24 -5.36 7.84
CA ASP A 124 -31.98 -6.46 7.18
C ASP A 124 -31.26 -6.93 5.89
N LYS A 125 -31.80 -7.98 5.27
CA LYS A 125 -31.20 -8.58 4.07
C LYS A 125 -31.06 -7.57 2.92
N THR A 126 -32.09 -6.75 2.70
CA THR A 126 -32.10 -5.75 1.62
C THR A 126 -31.07 -4.65 1.85
N GLN A 127 -30.95 -4.20 3.09
CA GLN A 127 -29.94 -3.22 3.49
C GLN A 127 -28.52 -3.80 3.35
N MET A 128 -28.32 -5.06 3.72
CA MET A 128 -27.02 -5.75 3.55
C MET A 128 -26.64 -5.90 2.08
N GLU A 129 -27.62 -6.13 1.18
CA GLU A 129 -27.35 -6.16 -0.27
C GLU A 129 -26.93 -4.78 -0.79
N LYS A 130 -27.60 -3.70 -0.33
CA LYS A 130 -27.19 -2.32 -0.65
C LYS A 130 -25.78 -2.02 -0.16
N ILE A 131 -25.41 -2.40 1.07
CA ILE A 131 -24.08 -2.20 1.64
C ILE A 131 -23.01 -2.93 0.82
N ARG A 132 -23.28 -4.15 0.36
CA ARG A 132 -22.37 -4.88 -0.53
C ARG A 132 -22.17 -4.18 -1.87
N ALA A 133 -23.27 -3.74 -2.49
CA ALA A 133 -23.21 -3.02 -3.76
C ALA A 133 -22.41 -1.70 -3.64
N ILE A 134 -22.59 -0.97 -2.51
CA ILE A 134 -21.80 0.23 -2.21
C ILE A 134 -20.31 -0.12 -2.07
N HIS A 135 -19.99 -1.20 -1.35
CA HIS A 135 -18.62 -1.69 -1.21
C HIS A 135 -18.00 -2.01 -2.57
N GLU A 136 -18.69 -2.78 -3.40
CA GLU A 136 -18.24 -3.13 -4.74
C GLU A 136 -18.03 -1.89 -5.62
N GLN A 137 -18.93 -0.92 -5.58
CA GLN A 137 -18.79 0.33 -6.32
C GLN A 137 -17.54 1.11 -5.89
N ILE A 138 -17.30 1.26 -4.59
CA ILE A 138 -16.16 2.02 -4.07
C ILE A 138 -14.84 1.30 -4.38
N THR A 139 -14.80 -0.03 -4.23
CA THR A 139 -13.58 -0.81 -4.45
C THR A 139 -13.24 -1.00 -5.92
N SER A 140 -14.24 -1.03 -6.81
CA SER A 140 -14.02 -1.15 -8.25
C SER A 140 -13.55 0.15 -8.91
N ASN A 141 -13.82 1.31 -8.30
CA ASN A 141 -13.46 2.61 -8.87
C ASN A 141 -12.89 3.57 -7.81
N LEU A 142 -11.73 3.22 -7.26
CA LEU A 142 -11.04 3.99 -6.20
C LEU A 142 -10.58 5.40 -6.64
N GLN A 143 -10.59 5.69 -7.95
CA GLN A 143 -10.22 7.00 -8.47
C GLN A 143 -11.41 7.97 -8.51
N GLU A 144 -12.62 7.48 -8.43
CA GLU A 144 -13.82 8.30 -8.49
C GLU A 144 -14.16 8.84 -7.09
N ARG A 145 -14.27 10.16 -7.00
CA ARG A 145 -14.65 10.81 -5.74
C ARG A 145 -16.15 10.74 -5.56
N VAL A 146 -16.61 9.82 -4.71
CA VAL A 146 -18.02 9.64 -4.38
C VAL A 146 -18.29 10.17 -2.98
N THR A 147 -19.35 10.97 -2.81
CA THR A 147 -19.75 11.53 -1.51
C THR A 147 -20.80 10.65 -0.81
N ILE A 148 -20.87 10.77 0.53
CA ILE A 148 -21.89 10.06 1.33
C ILE A 148 -23.30 10.45 0.89
N GLU A 149 -23.51 11.71 0.53
CA GLU A 149 -24.79 12.25 0.07
C GLU A 149 -25.22 11.63 -1.26
N GLU A 150 -24.30 11.44 -2.19
CA GLU A 150 -24.55 10.78 -3.49
C GLU A 150 -24.91 9.32 -3.28
N LEU A 151 -24.13 8.58 -2.49
CA LEU A 151 -24.43 7.18 -2.17
C LEU A 151 -25.75 7.03 -1.42
N SER A 152 -26.04 7.92 -0.48
CA SER A 152 -27.31 7.94 0.26
C SER A 152 -28.52 8.06 -0.67
N LYS A 153 -28.43 8.93 -1.67
CA LYS A 153 -29.48 9.10 -2.69
C LYS A 153 -29.56 7.92 -3.66
N GLN A 154 -28.40 7.45 -4.12
CA GLN A 154 -28.31 6.37 -5.11
C GLN A 154 -28.86 5.05 -4.58
N TYR A 155 -28.57 4.73 -3.32
CA TYR A 155 -28.95 3.47 -2.70
C TYR A 155 -30.20 3.58 -1.80
N ASP A 156 -30.83 4.75 -1.75
CA ASP A 156 -31.98 5.00 -0.88
C ASP A 156 -31.71 4.49 0.56
N MET A 157 -30.62 4.98 1.15
CA MET A 157 -30.20 4.66 2.51
C MET A 157 -30.00 5.95 3.28
N PRO A 158 -30.56 6.11 4.50
CA PRO A 158 -30.38 7.33 5.30
C PRO A 158 -28.92 7.68 5.52
N ALA A 159 -28.58 8.96 5.39
CA ALA A 159 -27.18 9.44 5.52
C ALA A 159 -26.54 9.08 6.87
N THR A 160 -27.32 9.00 7.94
CA THR A 160 -26.88 8.54 9.27
C THR A 160 -26.48 7.06 9.26
N SER A 161 -27.30 6.21 8.63
CA SER A 161 -26.98 4.78 8.45
C SER A 161 -25.74 4.63 7.57
N MET A 162 -25.66 5.42 6.50
CA MET A 162 -24.51 5.47 5.61
C MET A 162 -23.24 5.86 6.37
N LYS A 163 -23.27 6.91 7.21
CA LYS A 163 -22.13 7.32 8.04
C LYS A 163 -21.69 6.21 9.00
N ASN A 164 -22.62 5.50 9.64
CA ASN A 164 -22.30 4.40 10.53
C ASN A 164 -21.66 3.22 9.80
N VAL A 165 -22.17 2.87 8.60
CA VAL A 165 -21.58 1.88 7.72
C VAL A 165 -20.16 2.33 7.32
N PHE A 166 -20.02 3.59 6.90
CA PHE A 166 -18.73 4.13 6.52
C PHE A 166 -17.73 4.20 7.68
N GLN A 167 -18.13 4.56 8.88
CA GLN A 167 -17.22 4.55 10.04
C GLN A 167 -16.66 3.15 10.31
N LYS A 168 -17.50 2.12 10.23
CA LYS A 168 -17.04 0.72 10.33
C LYS A 168 -16.22 0.30 9.10
N PHE A 169 -16.59 0.79 7.92
CA PHE A 169 -15.91 0.54 6.66
C PHE A 169 -14.56 1.27 6.55
N PHE A 170 -14.42 2.48 7.13
CA PHE A 170 -13.18 3.26 7.09
C PHE A 170 -12.03 2.57 7.81
N ASN A 171 -12.27 1.74 8.78
CA ASN A 171 -11.22 0.89 9.36
C ASN A 171 -10.66 -0.08 8.30
N ILE A 172 -11.46 -0.48 7.32
CA ILE A 172 -11.07 -1.37 6.21
C ILE A 172 -10.54 -0.55 5.04
N VAL A 173 -11.27 0.49 4.65
CA VAL A 173 -10.92 1.40 3.56
C VAL A 173 -9.72 2.29 3.94
N SER A 174 -9.44 2.52 5.22
CA SER A 174 -8.20 3.21 5.62
C SER A 174 -6.95 2.44 5.18
N VAL A 175 -7.00 1.13 5.11
CA VAL A 175 -5.91 0.34 4.52
C VAL A 175 -5.82 0.62 3.01
N LEU A 176 -6.94 0.66 2.28
CA LEU A 176 -6.96 0.96 0.84
C LEU A 176 -6.70 2.45 0.54
N ILE A 177 -7.15 3.37 1.43
CA ILE A 177 -6.86 4.80 1.34
C ILE A 177 -5.43 5.09 1.77
N LEU A 178 -4.87 4.39 2.76
CA LEU A 178 -3.44 4.45 3.08
C LEU A 178 -2.60 4.01 1.88
N PHE A 179 -3.06 3.04 1.09
CA PHE A 179 -2.47 2.70 -0.19
C PHE A 179 -2.49 3.87 -1.18
N ASN A 180 -3.65 4.51 -1.37
CA ASN A 180 -3.77 5.67 -2.27
C ASN A 180 -3.06 6.91 -1.74
N LEU A 181 -3.09 7.15 -0.42
CA LEU A 181 -2.41 8.28 0.22
C LEU A 181 -0.90 8.06 0.30
N ALA A 182 -0.42 6.83 0.49
CA ALA A 182 1.01 6.50 0.42
C ALA A 182 1.58 6.85 -0.96
N ILE A 183 0.78 6.64 -2.01
CA ILE A 183 1.14 6.98 -3.38
C ILE A 183 1.00 8.49 -3.62
N SER A 184 -0.08 9.12 -3.15
CA SER A 184 -0.45 10.49 -3.52
C SER A 184 0.05 11.59 -2.56
N THR A 185 0.20 11.30 -1.26
CA THR A 185 0.59 12.28 -0.24
C THR A 185 1.36 11.63 0.91
N PRO A 186 2.58 11.20 0.67
CA PRO A 186 3.38 10.43 1.62
C PRO A 186 3.71 11.17 2.93
N HIS A 187 3.80 12.51 2.92
CA HIS A 187 4.05 13.32 4.13
C HIS A 187 3.01 13.11 5.24
N LEU A 188 1.75 12.82 4.90
CA LEU A 188 0.70 12.57 5.90
C LEU A 188 0.88 11.24 6.63
N ILE A 189 1.48 10.24 5.98
CA ILE A 189 1.66 8.90 6.54
C ILE A 189 2.84 8.86 7.50
N GLU A 190 3.93 9.55 7.18
CA GLU A 190 5.08 9.69 8.10
C GLU A 190 4.66 10.28 9.45
N HIS A 191 3.74 11.26 9.44
CA HIS A 191 3.18 11.85 10.67
C HIS A 191 2.18 10.95 11.42
N MET A 192 1.49 10.05 10.74
CA MET A 192 0.54 9.13 11.38
C MET A 192 1.22 7.96 12.11
N PHE A 193 2.42 7.58 11.71
CA PHE A 193 3.21 6.49 12.31
C PHE A 193 4.43 6.97 13.10
N ALA A 194 4.64 8.28 13.23
CA ALA A 194 5.65 8.89 14.09
C ALA A 194 5.12 8.99 15.54
N VAL A 195 4.91 7.84 16.21
CA VAL A 195 4.66 7.73 17.66
C VAL A 195 5.74 6.86 18.28
#